data_0a8bf4b9a13ffedef60e9ebaec390e93
#
_entry.id   0a8bf4b9a13ffedef60e9ebaec390e93
#
_cell.length_a   1.000
_cell.length_b   1.000
_cell.length_c   1.000
_cell.angle_alpha   90.00
_cell.angle_beta   90.00
_cell.angle_gamma   90.00
#
_symmetry.space_group_name_H-M   'P 1'
#
loop_
_entity.id
_entity.type
_entity.pdbx_description
1 polymer ?
#
loop_
_entity_poly.entity_id
_entity_poly.type
_entity_poly.pdbx_seq_one_letter_code
_entity_poly.pdbx_strand_id
1 'polypeptide(L)'
;FPTAGQSHAVSIQTSLPGSSLNYGKLIYRMKYYAPMGNDWVFSFRNQIGILAAYGDTSTPPFFEHFYAGGMNSVRGFRANTLGPRSEASEYVIDSNGQVVTDSDGNPIPNPYYFYERRPIGGQYSLEGGVDWIFPLPISQDTRSVRSSVFFDYGNVFSDGCKAYERNCFKFDTKNLRYSVGLAVTWITQLGPLSFAISQVFNRDPLEEVEQFQFEI
;
A
#
# COMPACT_ATOMS: atom_id res chain seq x y z
N PHE A 1 3.39 7.45 23.19
CA PHE A 1 3.96 6.40 22.31
C PHE A 1 4.05 5.06 23.04
N PRO A 2 3.61 3.92 22.45
CA PRO A 2 3.78 2.61 23.05
C PRO A 2 5.27 2.22 23.06
N THR A 3 5.71 1.61 24.16
CA THR A 3 7.09 1.14 24.34
C THR A 3 7.18 -0.36 24.61
N ALA A 4 6.09 -0.99 25.02
CA ALA A 4 6.03 -2.42 25.31
C ALA A 4 4.64 -2.97 25.06
N GLY A 5 4.55 -4.27 24.76
CA GLY A 5 3.29 -5.00 24.59
C GLY A 5 3.00 -5.39 23.15
N GLN A 6 1.84 -6.01 22.97
CA GLN A 6 1.38 -6.47 21.69
C GLN A 6 -0.11 -6.15 21.49
N SER A 7 -0.51 -5.97 20.24
CA SER A 7 -1.89 -5.76 19.84
C SER A 7 -2.21 -6.62 18.62
N HIS A 8 -3.32 -7.32 18.68
CA HIS A 8 -3.87 -8.11 17.60
C HIS A 8 -5.28 -7.62 17.31
N ALA A 9 -5.58 -7.33 16.06
CA ALA A 9 -6.91 -6.92 15.63
C ALA A 9 -7.33 -7.74 14.42
N VAL A 10 -8.53 -8.29 14.48
CA VAL A 10 -9.19 -8.98 13.36
C VAL A 10 -10.42 -8.19 12.98
N SER A 11 -10.56 -7.86 11.71
CA SER A 11 -11.75 -7.21 11.15
C SER A 11 -12.32 -8.12 10.08
N ILE A 12 -13.59 -8.47 10.23
CA ILE A 12 -14.34 -9.29 9.27
C ILE A 12 -15.52 -8.47 8.78
N GLN A 13 -15.62 -8.34 7.46
CA GLN A 13 -16.74 -7.70 6.77
C GLN A 13 -17.32 -8.70 5.77
N THR A 14 -18.62 -8.81 5.73
CA THR A 14 -19.32 -9.68 4.76
C THR A 14 -20.60 -9.02 4.31
N SER A 15 -20.96 -9.24 3.05
CA SER A 15 -22.26 -8.83 2.53
C SER A 15 -23.39 -9.62 3.22
N LEU A 16 -24.55 -8.99 3.38
CA LEU A 16 -25.72 -9.65 3.93
C LEU A 16 -26.43 -10.51 2.88
N PRO A 17 -27.14 -11.59 3.28
CA PRO A 17 -27.98 -12.34 2.38
C PRO A 17 -29.01 -11.45 1.66
N GLY A 18 -29.12 -11.61 0.34
CA GLY A 18 -29.99 -10.77 -0.50
C GLY A 18 -29.30 -9.53 -1.10
N SER A 19 -28.01 -9.30 -0.80
CA SER A 19 -27.24 -8.28 -1.48
C SER A 19 -26.99 -8.62 -2.94
N SER A 20 -26.93 -7.61 -3.80
CA SER A 20 -26.56 -7.77 -5.21
C SER A 20 -25.09 -8.14 -5.43
N LEU A 21 -24.23 -7.85 -4.45
CA LEU A 21 -22.82 -8.21 -4.44
C LEU A 21 -22.51 -9.04 -3.20
N ASN A 22 -21.91 -10.20 -3.41
CA ASN A 22 -21.56 -11.14 -2.35
C ASN A 22 -20.05 -11.22 -2.21
N TYR A 23 -19.51 -10.68 -1.11
CA TYR A 23 -18.08 -10.71 -0.82
C TYR A 23 -17.81 -10.81 0.69
N GLY A 24 -16.63 -11.31 1.01
CA GLY A 24 -16.09 -11.33 2.35
C GLY A 24 -14.70 -10.69 2.37
N LYS A 25 -14.43 -9.89 3.39
CA LYS A 25 -13.16 -9.20 3.61
C LYS A 25 -12.66 -9.50 5.01
N LEU A 26 -11.45 -9.99 5.10
CA LEU A 26 -10.74 -10.26 6.35
C LEU A 26 -9.48 -9.42 6.40
N ILE A 27 -9.28 -8.72 7.52
CA ILE A 27 -8.05 -7.99 7.79
C ILE A 27 -7.54 -8.40 9.15
N TYR A 28 -6.30 -8.86 9.19
CA TYR A 28 -5.57 -9.12 10.43
C TYR A 28 -4.45 -8.11 10.58
N ARG A 29 -4.36 -7.45 11.74
CA ARG A 29 -3.30 -6.51 12.10
C ARG A 29 -2.63 -6.96 13.37
N MET A 30 -1.30 -6.92 13.36
CA MET A 30 -0.47 -7.20 14.51
C MET A 30 0.51 -6.05 14.71
N LYS A 31 0.69 -5.63 15.97
CA LYS A 31 1.75 -4.72 16.39
C LYS A 31 2.41 -5.29 17.64
N TYR A 32 3.72 -5.23 17.69
CA TYR A 32 4.53 -5.70 18.82
C TYR A 32 5.58 -4.66 19.15
N TYR A 33 5.78 -4.40 20.45
CA TYR A 33 6.77 -3.49 20.96
C TYR A 33 7.57 -4.18 22.07
N ALA A 34 8.88 -4.18 21.95
CA ALA A 34 9.82 -4.72 22.94
C ALA A 34 10.78 -3.61 23.40
N PRO A 35 10.77 -3.26 24.69
CA PRO A 35 11.74 -2.32 25.23
C PRO A 35 13.12 -2.98 25.27
N MET A 36 14.14 -2.23 24.82
CA MET A 36 15.53 -2.71 24.77
C MET A 36 16.44 -2.00 25.78
N GLY A 37 15.87 -1.21 26.70
CA GLY A 37 16.58 -0.38 27.66
C GLY A 37 17.02 0.98 27.07
N ASN A 38 17.33 1.95 27.97
CA ASN A 38 17.78 3.30 27.61
C ASN A 38 16.86 4.01 26.57
N ASP A 39 15.55 3.86 26.72
CA ASP A 39 14.51 4.40 25.81
C ASP A 39 14.56 3.85 24.36
N TRP A 40 15.32 2.78 24.12
CA TRP A 40 15.30 2.05 22.85
C TRP A 40 14.12 1.08 22.82
N VAL A 41 13.43 1.02 21.68
CA VAL A 41 12.28 0.14 21.48
C VAL A 41 12.39 -0.53 20.12
N PHE A 42 12.28 -1.85 20.10
CA PHE A 42 12.04 -2.60 18.87
C PHE A 42 10.55 -2.68 18.62
N SER A 43 10.12 -2.35 17.41
CA SER A 43 8.72 -2.46 17.00
C SER A 43 8.58 -3.30 15.74
N PHE A 44 7.59 -4.15 15.73
CA PHE A 44 7.19 -4.94 14.56
C PHE A 44 5.71 -4.71 14.27
N ARG A 45 5.38 -4.49 13.01
CA ARG A 45 4.00 -4.38 12.55
C ARG A 45 3.78 -5.28 11.34
N ASN A 46 2.60 -5.87 11.25
CA ASN A 46 2.18 -6.66 10.10
C ASN A 46 0.68 -6.49 9.87
N GLN A 47 0.27 -6.44 8.61
CA GLN A 47 -1.12 -6.48 8.18
C GLN A 47 -1.26 -7.47 7.03
N ILE A 48 -2.27 -8.31 7.14
CA ILE A 48 -2.67 -9.25 6.09
C ILE A 48 -4.14 -8.97 5.77
N GLY A 49 -4.44 -8.79 4.49
CA GLY A 49 -5.79 -8.59 4.00
C GLY A 49 -6.16 -9.64 2.96
N ILE A 50 -7.38 -10.14 3.06
CA ILE A 50 -7.97 -11.10 2.11
C ILE A 50 -9.36 -10.60 1.75
N LEU A 51 -9.65 -10.51 0.46
CA LEU A 51 -10.94 -10.17 -0.10
C LEU A 51 -11.34 -11.23 -1.11
N ALA A 52 -12.49 -11.84 -0.92
CA ALA A 52 -13.00 -12.90 -1.79
C ALA A 52 -14.47 -12.65 -2.13
N ALA A 53 -14.85 -12.90 -3.38
CA ALA A 53 -16.25 -13.00 -3.78
C ALA A 53 -16.79 -14.40 -3.53
N TYR A 54 -18.10 -14.51 -3.33
CA TYR A 54 -18.79 -15.77 -3.20
C TYR A 54 -20.18 -15.75 -3.86
N GLY A 55 -20.85 -16.91 -3.93
CA GLY A 55 -22.17 -17.02 -4.57
C GLY A 55 -22.15 -16.63 -6.05
N ASP A 56 -23.08 -15.80 -6.45
CA ASP A 56 -23.22 -15.35 -7.83
C ASP A 56 -22.29 -14.20 -8.23
N THR A 57 -21.47 -13.69 -7.31
CA THR A 57 -20.49 -12.65 -7.55
C THR A 57 -19.16 -13.26 -7.99
N SER A 58 -18.78 -13.07 -9.24
CA SER A 58 -17.56 -13.66 -9.82
C SER A 58 -16.26 -12.96 -9.39
N THR A 59 -16.33 -11.63 -9.14
CA THR A 59 -15.18 -10.81 -8.76
C THR A 59 -15.55 -9.88 -7.63
N PRO A 60 -14.67 -9.69 -6.62
CA PRO A 60 -14.93 -8.74 -5.56
C PRO A 60 -15.07 -7.31 -6.11
N PRO A 61 -15.90 -6.48 -5.46
CA PRO A 61 -16.08 -5.09 -5.90
C PRO A 61 -14.77 -4.30 -5.75
N PHE A 62 -14.43 -3.52 -6.76
CA PHE A 62 -13.16 -2.78 -6.83
C PHE A 62 -13.00 -1.75 -5.70
N PHE A 63 -14.10 -1.19 -5.20
CA PHE A 63 -14.09 -0.22 -4.09
C PHE A 63 -13.75 -0.83 -2.74
N GLU A 64 -13.72 -2.16 -2.64
CA GLU A 64 -13.27 -2.90 -1.45
C GLU A 64 -11.84 -3.40 -1.59
N HIS A 65 -11.19 -3.20 -2.73
CA HIS A 65 -9.82 -3.64 -2.96
C HIS A 65 -8.86 -3.05 -1.92
N PHE A 66 -7.79 -3.78 -1.66
CA PHE A 66 -6.67 -3.29 -0.86
C PHE A 66 -5.76 -2.41 -1.70
N TYR A 67 -5.13 -1.45 -1.03
CA TYR A 67 -4.11 -0.58 -1.57
C TYR A 67 -2.95 -0.52 -0.58
N ALA A 68 -1.73 -0.35 -1.06
CA ALA A 68 -0.53 -0.24 -0.24
C ALA A 68 0.39 0.89 -0.72
N GLY A 69 1.36 1.25 0.12
CA GLY A 69 2.26 2.38 -0.05
C GLY A 69 1.88 3.58 0.82
N GLY A 70 2.86 4.42 1.15
CA GLY A 70 2.72 5.59 2.00
C GLY A 70 3.23 5.38 3.42
N MET A 71 3.17 6.44 4.24
CA MET A 71 3.74 6.53 5.60
C MET A 71 3.26 5.44 6.54
N ASN A 72 1.99 5.03 6.43
CA ASN A 72 1.38 4.03 7.30
C ASN A 72 1.43 2.59 6.74
N SER A 73 2.02 2.41 5.56
CA SER A 73 2.13 1.15 4.84
C SER A 73 3.60 0.84 4.52
N VAL A 74 4.02 0.94 3.27
CA VAL A 74 5.41 0.78 2.83
C VAL A 74 5.95 2.17 2.50
N ARG A 75 6.72 2.73 3.42
CA ARG A 75 7.31 4.07 3.27
C ARG A 75 8.25 4.14 2.08
N GLY A 76 8.33 5.29 1.42
CA GLY A 76 9.13 5.50 0.21
C GLY A 76 8.39 5.24 -1.09
N PHE A 77 7.25 4.56 -1.04
CA PHE A 77 6.30 4.51 -2.13
C PHE A 77 5.17 5.51 -1.88
N ARG A 78 4.69 6.16 -2.92
CA ARG A 78 3.55 7.07 -2.83
C ARG A 78 2.31 6.33 -2.30
N ALA A 79 1.49 7.03 -1.52
CA ALA A 79 0.32 6.44 -0.90
C ALA A 79 -0.62 5.78 -1.90
N ASN A 80 -1.03 4.54 -1.62
CA ASN A 80 -1.98 3.74 -2.41
C ASN A 80 -1.54 3.47 -3.85
N THR A 81 -0.22 3.40 -4.14
CA THR A 81 0.28 3.20 -5.51
C THR A 81 0.89 1.83 -5.76
N LEU A 82 1.04 0.99 -4.76
CA LEU A 82 1.51 -0.38 -4.91
C LEU A 82 0.39 -1.33 -5.36
N GLY A 83 0.77 -2.33 -6.13
CA GLY A 83 -0.11 -3.39 -6.60
C GLY A 83 -0.58 -3.23 -8.04
N PRO A 84 -1.68 -3.92 -8.40
CA PRO A 84 -2.23 -3.92 -9.75
C PRO A 84 -2.60 -2.53 -10.26
N ARG A 85 -2.28 -2.28 -11.53
CA ARG A 85 -2.59 -1.04 -12.24
C ARG A 85 -3.36 -1.34 -13.51
N SER A 86 -4.28 -0.43 -13.89
CA SER A 86 -4.90 -0.47 -15.21
C SER A 86 -3.83 -0.17 -16.27
N GLU A 87 -3.90 -0.85 -17.41
CA GLU A 87 -3.14 -0.45 -18.59
C GLU A 87 -3.97 0.56 -19.38
N ALA A 88 -3.39 1.73 -19.60
CA ALA A 88 -3.93 2.68 -20.56
C ALA A 88 -3.42 2.33 -21.95
N SER A 89 -4.30 2.33 -22.91
CA SER A 89 -3.88 2.34 -24.32
C SER A 89 -3.38 3.73 -24.70
N GLU A 90 -2.23 3.80 -25.37
CA GLU A 90 -1.67 5.05 -25.89
C GLU A 90 -2.61 5.69 -26.94
N TYR A 91 -3.42 4.87 -27.59
CA TYR A 91 -4.39 5.29 -28.60
C TYR A 91 -5.80 4.91 -28.15
N VAL A 92 -6.80 5.62 -28.67
CA VAL A 92 -8.22 5.28 -28.48
C VAL A 92 -8.48 3.90 -29.07
N ILE A 93 -9.13 3.01 -28.31
CA ILE A 93 -9.50 1.66 -28.73
C ILE A 93 -11.02 1.58 -28.84
N ASP A 94 -11.54 0.93 -29.87
CA ASP A 94 -12.96 0.65 -30.03
C ASP A 94 -13.42 -0.52 -29.14
N SER A 95 -14.70 -0.83 -29.16
CA SER A 95 -15.30 -1.95 -28.40
C SER A 95 -14.77 -3.33 -28.81
N ASN A 96 -14.10 -3.45 -29.95
CA ASN A 96 -13.51 -4.68 -30.46
C ASN A 96 -12.01 -4.79 -30.15
N GLY A 97 -11.44 -3.80 -29.44
CA GLY A 97 -10.02 -3.74 -29.10
C GLY A 97 -9.11 -3.26 -30.24
N GLN A 98 -9.67 -2.63 -31.28
CA GLN A 98 -8.91 -2.10 -32.41
C GLN A 98 -8.62 -0.61 -32.19
N VAL A 99 -7.42 -0.17 -32.61
CA VAL A 99 -7.03 1.24 -32.55
C VAL A 99 -7.90 2.06 -33.50
N VAL A 100 -8.52 3.11 -32.98
CA VAL A 100 -9.32 4.05 -33.76
C VAL A 100 -8.38 5.00 -34.48
N THR A 101 -8.61 5.20 -35.81
CA THR A 101 -7.82 6.14 -36.61
C THR A 101 -8.68 7.33 -37.05
N ASP A 102 -8.03 8.45 -37.30
CA ASP A 102 -8.67 9.63 -37.92
C ASP A 102 -8.96 9.43 -39.40
N SER A 103 -9.50 10.46 -40.07
CA SER A 103 -9.80 10.46 -41.51
C SER A 103 -8.57 10.24 -42.40
N ASP A 104 -7.39 10.51 -41.92
CA ASP A 104 -6.11 10.38 -42.63
C ASP A 104 -5.41 9.05 -42.33
N GLY A 105 -6.03 8.19 -41.49
CA GLY A 105 -5.53 6.86 -41.14
C GLY A 105 -4.53 6.88 -39.96
N ASN A 106 -4.33 8.02 -39.28
CA ASN A 106 -3.43 8.10 -38.13
C ASN A 106 -4.15 7.65 -36.86
N PRO A 107 -3.46 6.91 -35.95
CA PRO A 107 -4.02 6.55 -34.66
C PRO A 107 -4.38 7.78 -33.83
N ILE A 108 -5.59 7.79 -33.28
CA ILE A 108 -6.06 8.89 -32.40
C ILE A 108 -5.42 8.71 -31.02
N PRO A 109 -4.59 9.66 -30.51
CA PRO A 109 -4.01 9.57 -29.19
C PRO A 109 -5.09 9.57 -28.11
N ASN A 110 -4.93 8.70 -27.10
CA ASN A 110 -5.82 8.68 -25.93
C ASN A 110 -5.48 9.85 -24.99
N PRO A 111 -6.34 10.89 -24.86
CA PRO A 111 -6.07 12.04 -24.01
C PRO A 111 -6.00 11.67 -22.53
N TYR A 112 -6.52 10.49 -22.16
CA TYR A 112 -6.53 9.99 -20.77
C TYR A 112 -5.38 9.03 -20.48
N TYR A 113 -4.47 8.77 -21.43
CA TYR A 113 -3.37 7.81 -21.30
C TYR A 113 -2.59 7.93 -19.99
N PHE A 114 -2.23 9.13 -19.56
CA PHE A 114 -1.53 9.35 -18.30
C PHE A 114 -2.41 9.17 -17.05
N TYR A 115 -3.72 9.31 -17.18
CA TYR A 115 -4.66 9.18 -16.08
C TYR A 115 -5.17 7.76 -15.89
N GLU A 116 -5.07 6.90 -16.89
CA GLU A 116 -5.62 5.54 -16.88
C GLU A 116 -4.67 4.52 -16.23
N ARG A 117 -3.37 4.82 -16.10
CA ARG A 117 -2.39 3.97 -15.39
C ARG A 117 -2.52 4.04 -13.88
N ARG A 118 -3.75 4.12 -13.38
CA ARG A 118 -4.01 4.25 -11.96
C ARG A 118 -3.92 2.92 -11.24
N PRO A 119 -3.49 2.91 -9.97
CA PRO A 119 -3.65 1.76 -9.10
C PRO A 119 -5.13 1.36 -9.02
N ILE A 120 -5.42 0.09 -9.25
CA ILE A 120 -6.77 -0.48 -9.14
C ILE A 120 -6.93 -1.31 -7.89
N GLY A 121 -5.84 -1.45 -7.10
CA GLY A 121 -5.82 -2.27 -5.91
C GLY A 121 -5.92 -3.76 -6.22
N GLY A 122 -6.06 -4.58 -5.18
CA GLY A 122 -6.13 -6.03 -5.32
C GLY A 122 -6.88 -6.72 -4.21
N GLN A 123 -6.97 -8.03 -4.33
CA GLN A 123 -7.75 -8.89 -3.45
C GLN A 123 -6.98 -9.32 -2.21
N TYR A 124 -5.66 -9.28 -2.24
CA TYR A 124 -4.79 -9.68 -1.14
C TYR A 124 -3.82 -8.56 -0.83
N SER A 125 -3.57 -8.31 0.45
CA SER A 125 -2.49 -7.41 0.88
C SER A 125 -1.61 -8.10 1.91
N LEU A 126 -0.32 -7.88 1.79
CA LEU A 126 0.66 -8.20 2.81
C LEU A 126 1.54 -6.97 3.00
N GLU A 127 1.50 -6.40 4.19
CA GLU A 127 2.26 -5.22 4.56
C GLU A 127 2.84 -5.40 5.94
N GLY A 128 4.05 -4.91 6.13
CA GLY A 128 4.65 -4.95 7.43
C GLY A 128 5.93 -4.14 7.52
N GLY A 129 6.48 -4.08 8.71
CA GLY A 129 7.73 -3.38 8.94
C GLY A 129 8.28 -3.58 10.32
N VAL A 130 9.54 -3.24 10.44
CA VAL A 130 10.31 -3.23 11.67
C VAL A 130 10.82 -1.83 11.87
N ASP A 131 10.64 -1.26 13.07
CA ASP A 131 11.25 0.00 13.45
C ASP A 131 12.15 -0.23 14.66
N TRP A 132 13.39 0.23 14.55
CA TRP A 132 14.30 0.36 15.65
C TRP A 132 14.26 1.80 16.13
N ILE A 133 13.55 2.02 17.21
CA ILE A 133 13.22 3.34 17.77
C ILE A 133 14.27 3.70 18.81
N PHE A 134 14.75 4.93 18.74
CA PHE A 134 15.77 5.45 19.64
C PHE A 134 15.52 6.93 19.99
N PRO A 135 15.97 7.40 21.18
CA PRO A 135 15.84 8.79 21.54
C PRO A 135 16.78 9.66 20.71
N LEU A 136 16.30 10.84 20.26
CA LEU A 136 17.15 11.80 19.56
C LEU A 136 18.15 12.43 20.56
N PRO A 137 19.46 12.40 20.28
CA PRO A 137 20.47 12.96 21.19
C PRO A 137 20.34 14.47 21.43
N ILE A 138 19.64 15.17 20.52
CA ILE A 138 19.47 16.63 20.54
C ILE A 138 18.23 17.04 21.35
N SER A 139 17.28 16.13 21.56
CA SER A 139 16.04 16.41 22.28
C SER A 139 16.12 15.86 23.71
N GLN A 140 15.92 16.74 24.70
CA GLN A 140 15.76 16.34 26.09
C GLN A 140 14.35 15.74 26.35
N ASP A 141 13.42 15.91 25.43
CA ASP A 141 12.05 15.40 25.54
C ASP A 141 11.86 14.14 24.71
N THR A 142 12.11 12.99 25.33
CA THR A 142 11.91 11.66 24.72
C THR A 142 10.43 11.25 24.61
N ARG A 143 9.51 12.05 25.18
CA ARG A 143 8.07 11.73 25.21
C ARG A 143 7.34 12.27 24.00
N SER A 144 7.74 13.43 23.48
CA SER A 144 7.08 14.07 22.34
C SER A 144 7.75 13.80 21.00
N VAL A 145 9.05 13.43 21.00
CA VAL A 145 9.78 13.15 19.77
C VAL A 145 10.27 11.70 19.75
N ARG A 146 10.06 11.02 18.65
CA ARG A 146 10.50 9.65 18.42
C ARG A 146 11.20 9.54 17.07
N SER A 147 12.39 8.99 17.07
CA SER A 147 13.17 8.69 15.87
C SER A 147 13.31 7.19 15.67
N SER A 148 13.39 6.74 14.45
CA SER A 148 13.61 5.33 14.13
C SER A 148 14.40 5.14 12.85
N VAL A 149 15.16 4.04 12.81
CA VAL A 149 15.55 3.36 11.56
C VAL A 149 14.48 2.34 11.29
N PHE A 150 14.02 2.23 10.04
CA PHE A 150 12.98 1.29 9.68
C PHE A 150 13.34 0.43 8.47
N PHE A 151 12.69 -0.72 8.40
CA PHE A 151 12.59 -1.58 7.24
C PHE A 151 11.12 -1.92 7.04
N ASP A 152 10.58 -1.57 5.88
CA ASP A 152 9.21 -1.91 5.50
C ASP A 152 9.18 -2.90 4.34
N TYR A 153 8.13 -3.71 4.30
CA TYR A 153 7.84 -4.61 3.20
C TYR A 153 6.34 -4.67 2.93
N GLY A 154 5.98 -4.91 1.69
CA GLY A 154 4.59 -5.14 1.35
C GLY A 154 4.31 -5.07 -0.14
N ASN A 155 3.14 -5.54 -0.51
CA ASN A 155 2.53 -5.35 -1.81
C ASN A 155 1.06 -5.77 -1.77
N VAL A 156 0.36 -5.47 -2.85
CA VAL A 156 -1.00 -5.90 -3.11
C VAL A 156 -1.01 -6.86 -4.28
N PHE A 157 -1.83 -7.91 -4.18
CA PHE A 157 -1.87 -9.01 -5.12
C PHE A 157 -3.31 -9.28 -5.58
N SER A 158 -3.46 -9.95 -6.73
CA SER A 158 -4.76 -10.35 -7.27
C SER A 158 -4.66 -11.66 -8.02
N ASP A 159 -5.64 -12.53 -7.86
CA ASP A 159 -5.74 -13.79 -8.63
C ASP A 159 -6.38 -13.60 -10.00
N GLY A 160 -7.16 -12.53 -10.17
CA GLY A 160 -7.93 -12.22 -11.38
C GLY A 160 -7.24 -11.26 -12.35
N CYS A 161 -5.91 -11.35 -12.50
CA CYS A 161 -5.15 -10.47 -13.40
C CYS A 161 -5.64 -10.58 -14.84
N LYS A 162 -6.04 -9.45 -15.40
CA LYS A 162 -6.44 -9.33 -16.80
C LYS A 162 -5.24 -8.99 -17.68
N ALA A 163 -5.31 -9.30 -18.97
CA ALA A 163 -4.20 -9.10 -19.90
C ALA A 163 -3.76 -7.62 -20.04
N TYR A 164 -4.68 -6.70 -19.73
CA TYR A 164 -4.43 -5.25 -19.76
C TYR A 164 -4.04 -4.66 -18.39
N GLU A 165 -3.83 -5.48 -17.37
CA GLU A 165 -3.38 -5.03 -16.06
C GLU A 165 -1.87 -5.19 -15.94
N ARG A 166 -1.20 -4.18 -15.38
CA ARG A 166 0.22 -4.18 -15.06
C ARG A 166 0.42 -4.34 -13.56
N ASN A 167 1.56 -4.85 -13.17
CA ASN A 167 1.90 -5.13 -11.76
C ASN A 167 0.85 -6.00 -11.04
N CYS A 168 0.08 -6.74 -11.80
CA CYS A 168 -0.88 -7.69 -11.28
C CYS A 168 -0.21 -9.06 -11.15
N PHE A 169 -0.04 -9.50 -9.92
CA PHE A 169 0.60 -10.76 -9.59
C PHE A 169 -0.27 -11.56 -8.64
N LYS A 170 -0.26 -12.89 -8.80
CA LYS A 170 -0.68 -13.77 -7.70
C LYS A 170 0.29 -13.61 -6.53
N PHE A 171 -0.16 -14.00 -5.36
CA PHE A 171 0.69 -13.92 -4.16
C PHE A 171 2.02 -14.66 -4.38
N ASP A 172 3.11 -13.89 -4.38
CA ASP A 172 4.48 -14.39 -4.44
C ASP A 172 5.39 -13.41 -3.69
N THR A 173 6.18 -13.93 -2.77
CA THR A 173 7.11 -13.14 -1.97
C THR A 173 8.19 -12.43 -2.80
N LYS A 174 8.48 -12.92 -4.01
CA LYS A 174 9.40 -12.29 -4.96
C LYS A 174 8.90 -10.93 -5.44
N ASN A 175 7.58 -10.73 -5.41
CA ASN A 175 6.93 -9.49 -5.82
C ASN A 175 6.71 -8.52 -4.65
N LEU A 176 7.23 -8.80 -3.46
CA LEU A 176 7.22 -7.84 -2.36
C LEU A 176 8.13 -6.66 -2.67
N ARG A 177 7.69 -5.48 -2.29
CA ARG A 177 8.44 -4.23 -2.31
C ARG A 177 9.06 -4.02 -0.94
N TYR A 178 10.21 -3.40 -0.91
CA TYR A 178 10.95 -3.15 0.32
C TYR A 178 11.40 -1.70 0.39
N SER A 179 11.50 -1.19 1.59
CA SER A 179 12.15 0.10 1.83
C SER A 179 12.91 0.10 3.16
N VAL A 180 13.97 0.89 3.19
CA VAL A 180 14.77 1.16 4.40
C VAL A 180 14.89 2.67 4.53
N GLY A 181 14.82 3.19 5.75
CA GLY A 181 14.94 4.62 5.94
C GLY A 181 15.02 5.06 7.38
N LEU A 182 14.95 6.37 7.53
CA LEU A 182 14.89 7.08 8.81
C LEU A 182 13.53 7.75 8.93
N ALA A 183 12.95 7.69 10.10
CA ALA A 183 11.70 8.41 10.40
C ALA A 183 11.80 9.16 11.72
N VAL A 184 11.11 10.29 11.76
CA VAL A 184 10.94 11.10 12.98
C VAL A 184 9.45 11.42 13.11
N THR A 185 8.89 11.14 14.26
CA THR A 185 7.52 11.54 14.63
C THR A 185 7.57 12.46 15.82
N TRP A 186 6.96 13.62 15.68
CA TRP A 186 6.85 14.63 16.73
C TRP A 186 5.40 14.86 17.09
N ILE A 187 5.03 14.63 18.35
CA ILE A 187 3.69 14.93 18.86
C ILE A 187 3.63 16.43 19.20
N THR A 188 2.84 17.15 18.41
CA THR A 188 2.56 18.57 18.60
C THR A 188 1.17 18.78 19.19
N GLN A 189 0.84 20.03 19.53
CA GLN A 189 -0.51 20.38 19.96
C GLN A 189 -1.58 20.22 18.85
N LEU A 190 -1.16 20.20 17.59
CA LEU A 190 -2.02 20.02 16.42
C LEU A 190 -2.18 18.54 16.03
N GLY A 191 -1.36 17.65 16.59
CA GLY A 191 -1.33 16.24 16.26
C GLY A 191 0.11 15.73 16.01
N PRO A 192 0.26 14.45 15.67
CA PRO A 192 1.56 13.89 15.34
C PRO A 192 2.00 14.36 13.96
N LEU A 193 3.20 14.94 13.89
CA LEU A 193 3.90 15.24 12.65
C LEU A 193 4.92 14.13 12.39
N SER A 194 4.83 13.49 11.25
CA SER A 194 5.74 12.40 10.87
C SER A 194 6.49 12.75 9.58
N PHE A 195 7.79 12.50 9.61
CA PHE A 195 8.70 12.66 8.47
C PHE A 195 9.44 11.36 8.24
N ALA A 196 9.62 10.97 6.99
CA ALA A 196 10.45 9.84 6.64
C ALA A 196 11.30 10.14 5.39
N ILE A 197 12.53 9.64 5.41
CA ILE A 197 13.41 9.58 4.24
C ILE A 197 13.77 8.12 4.02
N SER A 198 13.57 7.63 2.80
CA SER A 198 13.71 6.21 2.50
C SER A 198 14.34 5.93 1.15
N GLN A 199 14.98 4.78 1.06
CA GLN A 199 15.42 4.15 -0.18
C GLN A 199 14.55 2.91 -0.41
N VAL A 200 13.99 2.81 -1.63
CA VAL A 200 13.14 1.69 -2.04
C VAL A 200 13.91 0.65 -2.83
N PHE A 201 13.47 -0.60 -2.75
CA PHE A 201 14.07 -1.76 -3.42
C PHE A 201 12.99 -2.63 -4.06
N ASN A 202 13.37 -3.39 -5.09
CA ASN A 202 12.50 -4.29 -5.83
C ASN A 202 11.26 -3.58 -6.42
N ARG A 203 11.44 -2.33 -6.86
CA ARG A 203 10.35 -1.56 -7.45
C ARG A 203 10.15 -1.90 -8.93
N ASP A 204 8.92 -1.79 -9.40
CA ASP A 204 8.61 -1.74 -10.82
C ASP A 204 8.76 -0.30 -11.34
N PRO A 205 9.16 -0.10 -12.62
CA PRO A 205 9.29 1.24 -13.21
C PRO A 205 8.00 2.09 -13.18
N LEU A 206 6.84 1.45 -13.12
CA LEU A 206 5.54 2.12 -13.06
C LEU A 206 5.14 2.56 -11.64
N GLU A 207 5.85 2.10 -10.61
CA GLU A 207 5.56 2.44 -9.22
C GLU A 207 6.10 3.83 -8.88
N GLU A 208 5.26 4.62 -8.23
CA GLU A 208 5.58 5.98 -7.86
C GLU A 208 6.36 5.98 -6.54
N VAL A 209 7.59 6.48 -6.61
CA VAL A 209 8.50 6.60 -5.47
C VAL A 209 8.44 8.01 -4.91
N GLU A 210 8.29 8.09 -3.59
CA GLU A 210 8.29 9.32 -2.81
C GLU A 210 9.27 9.16 -1.65
N GLN A 211 10.55 9.38 -1.93
CA GLN A 211 11.64 9.13 -0.96
C GLN A 211 11.54 9.98 0.29
N PHE A 212 11.01 11.19 0.19
CA PHE A 212 10.71 12.04 1.32
C PHE A 212 9.20 12.09 1.51
N GLN A 213 8.73 11.70 2.67
CA GLN A 213 7.31 11.67 3.01
C GLN A 213 7.05 12.48 4.27
N PHE A 214 5.88 13.12 4.29
CA PHE A 214 5.39 13.92 5.38
C PHE A 214 3.91 13.64 5.63
N GLU A 215 3.52 13.52 6.91
CA GLU A 215 2.14 13.28 7.33
C GLU A 215 1.82 14.08 8.60
N ILE A 216 0.61 14.59 8.70
CA ILE A 216 0.06 15.32 9.85
C ILE A 216 -1.09 14.53 10.45
#